data_cb9055b356d6219616ab9adf8ca711a8
#
_entry.id   cb9055b356d6219616ab9adf8ca711a8
#
_cell.length_a   1.000
_cell.length_b   1.000
_cell.length_c   1.000
_cell.angle_alpha   90.00
_cell.angle_beta   90.00
_cell.angle_gamma   90.00
#
_symmetry.space_group_name_H-M   'P 1'
#
loop_
_entity.id
_entity.type
_entity.pdbx_description
1 polymer ?
#
loop_
_entity_poly.entity_id
_entity_poly.type
_entity_poly.pdbx_seq_one_letter_code
_entity_poly.pdbx_strand_id
1 'polypeptide(L)'
;LLFGAAPARADLVYVLNSADATISVLDAESRAERLRIPVLREPHHMVLTPDGSQLLVADSGGNEVFFLDPATGEVQRREPISNPYHLEFSPDGRFLVIASLRRGQVDVLDARTLALVQRFRPGDKPSHVAFSPDSRMVYVTIQGDKAVAAFDLTTMTQAWVQEVGPEPAGIIWHRGRLIMGIMGSTHFVTLDPETREVKPAFTLGRGAHTIYPAPNGRALYATSRVDSRLAEIDPETLAVRRVWNIPGGPDCLSFDPQGRIWMTLRWSRSIAVLDPAGETWETARVGRSPHGIFFKSMQQGADFALAGPGAVSGTRPLFVPIPGRPAQAPPAPAGLVPAPIPPSPVLPAALRRTP
;
A
#
# COMPACT_ATOMS: atom_id res chain seq x y z
N LEU A 1 -22.45 42.09 -10.14
CA LEU A 1 -21.44 41.37 -9.37
C LEU A 1 -21.32 39.95 -9.93
N LEU A 2 -20.33 39.71 -10.80
CA LEU A 2 -19.94 38.39 -11.27
C LEU A 2 -19.13 37.74 -10.15
N PHE A 3 -19.70 36.77 -9.45
CA PHE A 3 -18.95 35.87 -8.62
C PHE A 3 -18.15 34.96 -9.56
N GLY A 4 -16.86 35.27 -9.76
CA GLY A 4 -15.94 34.34 -10.41
C GLY A 4 -15.90 33.05 -9.60
N ALA A 5 -16.31 31.93 -10.19
CA ALA A 5 -16.09 30.61 -9.61
C ALA A 5 -14.59 30.46 -9.35
N ALA A 6 -14.19 30.13 -8.13
CA ALA A 6 -12.81 29.78 -7.84
C ALA A 6 -12.39 28.67 -8.83
N PRO A 7 -11.18 28.74 -9.42
CA PRO A 7 -10.74 27.70 -10.33
C PRO A 7 -10.83 26.34 -9.63
N ALA A 8 -11.46 25.38 -10.32
CA ALA A 8 -11.57 24.02 -9.82
C ALA A 8 -10.15 23.51 -9.52
N ARG A 9 -9.95 22.99 -8.32
CA ARG A 9 -8.64 22.47 -7.92
C ARG A 9 -8.37 21.22 -8.74
N ALA A 10 -7.22 21.17 -9.42
CA ALA A 10 -6.88 20.04 -10.27
C ALA A 10 -6.62 18.77 -9.46
N ASP A 11 -7.06 17.63 -9.97
CA ASP A 11 -6.78 16.32 -9.40
C ASP A 11 -5.26 16.06 -9.35
N LEU A 12 -4.81 15.33 -8.34
CA LEU A 12 -3.38 15.06 -8.08
C LEU A 12 -3.09 13.56 -8.15
N VAL A 13 -1.86 13.24 -8.56
CA VAL A 13 -1.36 11.86 -8.54
C VAL A 13 -0.05 11.81 -7.77
N TYR A 14 -0.04 11.02 -6.71
CA TYR A 14 1.14 10.76 -5.89
C TYR A 14 1.83 9.51 -6.35
N VAL A 15 3.15 9.59 -6.57
CA VAL A 15 3.97 8.45 -7.02
C VAL A 15 5.20 8.33 -6.12
N LEU A 16 5.38 7.16 -5.51
CA LEU A 16 6.51 6.87 -4.63
C LEU A 16 7.70 6.38 -5.44
N ASN A 17 8.78 7.17 -5.46
CA ASN A 17 10.02 6.85 -6.17
C ASN A 17 11.01 6.18 -5.20
N SER A 18 10.88 4.86 -5.02
CA SER A 18 11.59 4.13 -3.95
C SER A 18 13.12 4.25 -4.04
N ALA A 19 13.69 4.28 -5.24
CA ALA A 19 15.15 4.38 -5.41
C ALA A 19 15.70 5.82 -5.47
N ASP A 20 14.82 6.82 -5.50
CA ASP A 20 15.21 8.24 -5.45
C ASP A 20 14.90 8.89 -4.09
N ALA A 21 14.28 8.16 -3.16
CA ALA A 21 13.85 8.68 -1.88
C ALA A 21 12.99 9.96 -2.03
N THR A 22 12.02 9.93 -2.96
CA THR A 22 11.12 11.06 -3.22
C THR A 22 9.70 10.61 -3.51
N ILE A 23 8.75 11.53 -3.35
CA ILE A 23 7.38 11.42 -3.84
C ILE A 23 7.20 12.45 -4.94
N SER A 24 6.79 12.02 -6.14
CA SER A 24 6.34 12.92 -7.20
C SER A 24 4.86 13.21 -7.02
N VAL A 25 4.46 14.46 -7.08
CA VAL A 25 3.06 14.90 -7.10
C VAL A 25 2.78 15.50 -8.47
N LEU A 26 1.95 14.81 -9.25
CA LEU A 26 1.64 15.20 -10.61
C LEU A 26 0.26 15.87 -10.67
N ASP A 27 0.11 16.78 -11.60
CA ASP A 27 -1.18 17.22 -12.10
C ASP A 27 -1.80 16.10 -12.95
N ALA A 28 -3.03 15.70 -12.66
CA ALA A 28 -3.64 14.56 -13.33
C ALA A 28 -4.03 14.84 -14.80
N GLU A 29 -4.29 16.09 -15.16
CA GLU A 29 -4.65 16.47 -16.52
C GLU A 29 -3.43 16.59 -17.42
N SER A 30 -2.48 17.42 -17.03
CA SER A 30 -1.25 17.69 -17.81
C SER A 30 -0.17 16.62 -17.61
N ARG A 31 -0.24 15.82 -16.54
CA ARG A 31 0.78 14.85 -16.07
C ARG A 31 2.12 15.49 -15.72
N ALA A 32 2.16 16.82 -15.64
CA ALA A 32 3.34 17.55 -15.23
C ALA A 32 3.57 17.38 -13.72
N GLU A 33 4.84 17.20 -13.33
CA GLU A 33 5.21 17.19 -11.92
C GLU A 33 5.09 18.61 -11.34
N ARG A 34 4.21 18.78 -10.34
CA ARG A 34 3.99 20.03 -9.61
C ARG A 34 4.90 20.17 -8.40
N LEU A 35 5.17 19.04 -7.75
CA LEU A 35 5.94 19.01 -6.51
C LEU A 35 6.71 17.69 -6.43
N ARG A 36 7.94 17.77 -5.90
CA ARG A 36 8.75 16.62 -5.52
C ARG A 36 9.10 16.72 -4.05
N ILE A 37 8.58 15.77 -3.25
CA ILE A 37 8.73 15.75 -1.80
C ILE A 37 9.89 14.82 -1.46
N PRO A 38 10.96 15.29 -0.79
CA PRO A 38 12.01 14.40 -0.30
C PRO A 38 11.53 13.58 0.90
N VAL A 39 11.89 12.30 0.93
CA VAL A 39 11.70 11.40 2.06
C VAL A 39 13.07 10.87 2.52
N LEU A 40 13.11 10.05 3.59
CA LEU A 40 14.42 9.64 4.12
C LEU A 40 15.13 8.62 3.24
N ARG A 41 14.40 7.59 2.72
CA ARG A 41 15.14 6.52 2.04
C ARG A 41 14.39 5.71 0.99
N GLU A 42 13.25 5.07 1.35
CA GLU A 42 12.59 4.09 0.49
C GLU A 42 11.06 4.14 0.69
N PRO A 43 10.38 5.15 0.11
CA PRO A 43 8.93 5.21 0.15
C PRO A 43 8.37 4.04 -0.64
N HIS A 44 7.43 3.28 -0.06
CA HIS A 44 7.00 2.01 -0.63
C HIS A 44 5.49 1.91 -0.88
N HIS A 45 4.68 2.04 0.17
CA HIS A 45 3.22 2.06 0.06
C HIS A 45 2.62 3.29 0.70
N MET A 46 1.37 3.59 0.34
CA MET A 46 0.60 4.68 0.91
C MET A 46 -0.87 4.30 1.04
N VAL A 47 -1.55 4.90 2.01
CA VAL A 47 -2.96 4.71 2.26
C VAL A 47 -3.60 6.02 2.72
N LEU A 48 -4.83 6.29 2.26
CA LEU A 48 -5.63 7.42 2.74
C LEU A 48 -6.28 7.06 4.06
N THR A 49 -6.33 8.00 5.00
CA THR A 49 -7.11 7.79 6.24
C THR A 49 -8.59 7.58 5.93
N PRO A 50 -9.33 6.85 6.79
CA PRO A 50 -10.75 6.56 6.55
C PRO A 50 -11.64 7.81 6.40
N ASP A 51 -11.24 8.93 7.01
CA ASP A 51 -11.91 10.22 6.88
C ASP A 51 -11.44 11.05 5.67
N GLY A 52 -10.46 10.54 4.92
CA GLY A 52 -9.90 11.22 3.75
C GLY A 52 -9.00 12.42 4.06
N SER A 53 -8.71 12.70 5.32
CA SER A 53 -8.00 13.92 5.75
C SER A 53 -6.49 13.87 5.56
N GLN A 54 -5.89 12.68 5.58
CA GLN A 54 -4.44 12.50 5.47
C GLN A 54 -4.07 11.33 4.56
N LEU A 55 -3.00 11.49 3.81
CA LEU A 55 -2.36 10.42 3.05
C LEU A 55 -1.11 9.95 3.80
N LEU A 56 -1.13 8.73 4.28
CA LEU A 56 -0.01 8.10 4.97
C LEU A 56 0.93 7.46 3.97
N VAL A 57 2.21 7.74 4.06
CA VAL A 57 3.26 7.17 3.22
C VAL A 57 4.27 6.42 4.08
N ALA A 58 4.44 5.13 3.83
CA ALA A 58 5.41 4.29 4.48
C ALA A 58 6.80 4.44 3.86
N ASP A 59 7.78 4.95 4.61
CA ASP A 59 9.20 4.93 4.23
C ASP A 59 9.88 3.74 4.91
N SER A 60 9.94 2.62 4.21
CA SER A 60 10.43 1.35 4.77
C SER A 60 11.92 1.40 5.08
N GLY A 61 12.69 2.10 4.29
CA GLY A 61 14.13 2.30 4.52
C GLY A 61 14.43 3.39 5.54
N GLY A 62 13.55 4.39 5.65
CA GLY A 62 13.65 5.50 6.60
C GLY A 62 13.17 5.15 8.01
N ASN A 63 12.39 4.10 8.19
CA ASN A 63 11.73 3.71 9.45
C ASN A 63 10.78 4.80 9.96
N GLU A 64 9.96 5.34 9.07
CA GLU A 64 8.96 6.34 9.43
C GLU A 64 7.72 6.26 8.52
N VAL A 65 6.64 6.85 8.97
CA VAL A 65 5.44 7.13 8.20
C VAL A 65 5.25 8.64 8.11
N PHE A 66 5.10 9.14 6.90
CA PHE A 66 4.73 10.54 6.63
C PHE A 66 3.23 10.67 6.59
N PHE A 67 2.74 11.79 7.08
CA PHE A 67 1.35 12.18 6.99
C PHE A 67 1.26 13.44 6.13
N LEU A 68 0.67 13.31 4.98
CA LEU A 68 0.53 14.39 3.99
C LEU A 68 -0.90 14.90 3.97
N ASP A 69 -1.06 16.19 3.72
CA ASP A 69 -2.32 16.72 3.22
C ASP A 69 -2.52 16.21 1.78
N PRO A 70 -3.56 15.39 1.51
CA PRO A 70 -3.74 14.80 0.18
C PRO A 70 -4.14 15.81 -0.90
N ALA A 71 -4.53 17.02 -0.51
CA ALA A 71 -4.93 18.07 -1.42
C ALA A 71 -3.78 19.00 -1.82
N THR A 72 -2.68 19.03 -1.05
CA THR A 72 -1.54 19.92 -1.29
C THR A 72 -0.22 19.19 -1.43
N GLY A 73 -0.09 17.99 -0.83
CA GLY A 73 1.17 17.28 -0.67
C GLY A 73 2.02 17.79 0.49
N GLU A 74 1.52 18.73 1.27
CA GLU A 74 2.25 19.24 2.45
C GLU A 74 2.46 18.15 3.50
N VAL A 75 3.70 18.00 3.97
CA VAL A 75 4.03 17.07 5.06
C VAL A 75 3.60 17.69 6.38
N GLN A 76 2.54 17.13 6.97
CA GLN A 76 1.96 17.65 8.24
C GLN A 76 2.71 17.13 9.46
N ARG A 77 3.12 15.85 9.44
CA ARG A 77 3.91 15.21 10.51
C ARG A 77 4.61 13.96 10.02
N ARG A 78 5.51 13.45 10.86
CA ARG A 78 6.25 12.19 10.67
C ARG A 78 6.21 11.40 11.97
N GLU A 79 6.03 10.07 11.85
CA GLU A 79 5.99 9.16 12.99
C GLU A 79 7.05 8.07 12.82
N PRO A 80 7.89 7.82 13.82
CA PRO A 80 8.88 6.74 13.77
C PRO A 80 8.18 5.39 13.87
N ILE A 81 8.19 4.62 12.78
CA ILE A 81 7.63 3.27 12.71
C ILE A 81 8.67 2.36 12.06
N SER A 82 9.01 1.26 12.72
CA SER A 82 10.10 0.40 12.30
C SER A 82 9.78 -0.35 11.00
N ASN A 83 10.50 -0.03 9.93
CA ASN A 83 10.45 -0.68 8.62
C ASN A 83 9.01 -0.87 8.07
N PRO A 84 8.19 0.18 8.00
CA PRO A 84 6.84 0.05 7.45
C PRO A 84 6.96 -0.24 5.96
N TYR A 85 6.49 -1.43 5.54
CA TYR A 85 6.54 -1.84 4.14
C TYR A 85 5.18 -1.64 3.47
N HIS A 86 4.14 -2.23 4.04
CA HIS A 86 2.74 -2.03 3.64
C HIS A 86 1.91 -1.64 4.84
N LEU A 87 0.94 -0.77 4.63
CA LEU A 87 0.02 -0.30 5.66
C LEU A 87 -1.40 -0.24 5.10
N GLU A 88 -2.37 -0.63 5.94
CA GLU A 88 -3.78 -0.69 5.55
C GLU A 88 -4.67 -0.45 6.76
N PHE A 89 -5.74 0.33 6.60
CA PHE A 89 -6.76 0.50 7.63
C PHE A 89 -7.78 -0.64 7.60
N SER A 90 -8.23 -1.08 8.77
CA SER A 90 -9.38 -1.97 8.84
C SER A 90 -10.62 -1.29 8.24
N PRO A 91 -11.56 -2.05 7.62
CA PRO A 91 -12.76 -1.47 7.01
C PRO A 91 -13.61 -0.62 7.96
N ASP A 92 -13.63 -0.93 9.26
CA ASP A 92 -14.31 -0.16 10.29
C ASP A 92 -13.53 1.06 10.80
N GLY A 93 -12.30 1.26 10.30
CA GLY A 93 -11.45 2.39 10.64
C GLY A 93 -10.83 2.34 12.05
N ARG A 94 -10.97 1.23 12.80
CA ARG A 94 -10.44 1.13 14.17
C ARG A 94 -8.95 0.88 14.24
N PHE A 95 -8.42 0.10 13.29
CA PHE A 95 -7.03 -0.32 13.30
C PHE A 95 -6.28 0.11 12.05
N LEU A 96 -5.01 0.43 12.23
CA LEU A 96 -4.01 0.51 11.16
C LEU A 96 -3.08 -0.69 11.31
N VAL A 97 -3.02 -1.56 10.31
CA VAL A 97 -2.12 -2.71 10.31
C VAL A 97 -0.92 -2.42 9.41
N ILE A 98 0.27 -2.64 9.94
CA ILE A 98 1.54 -2.40 9.25
C ILE A 98 2.34 -3.69 9.17
N ALA A 99 2.62 -4.12 7.95
CA ALA A 99 3.57 -5.19 7.68
C ALA A 99 5.00 -4.62 7.59
N SER A 100 5.92 -5.16 8.39
CA SER A 100 7.32 -4.72 8.46
C SER A 100 8.22 -5.82 7.90
N LEU A 101 8.47 -5.77 6.59
CA LEU A 101 9.08 -6.85 5.81
C LEU A 101 10.43 -7.31 6.38
N ARG A 102 11.37 -6.35 6.63
CA ARG A 102 12.73 -6.66 7.11
C ARG A 102 12.79 -7.00 8.60
N ARG A 103 11.68 -6.81 9.34
CA ARG A 103 11.61 -7.08 10.78
C ARG A 103 10.87 -8.39 11.10
N GLY A 104 10.24 -9.02 10.10
CA GLY A 104 9.43 -10.21 10.32
C GLY A 104 8.28 -9.94 11.29
N GLN A 105 7.67 -8.75 11.25
CA GLN A 105 6.62 -8.37 12.19
C GLN A 105 5.42 -7.73 11.49
N VAL A 106 4.27 -7.89 12.14
CA VAL A 106 3.01 -7.24 11.79
C VAL A 106 2.52 -6.49 13.02
N ASP A 107 2.38 -5.18 12.92
CA ASP A 107 1.91 -4.31 13.97
C ASP A 107 0.45 -3.93 13.74
N VAL A 108 -0.38 -4.12 14.75
CA VAL A 108 -1.75 -3.62 14.82
C VAL A 108 -1.75 -2.39 15.71
N LEU A 109 -2.04 -1.24 15.13
CA LEU A 109 -2.11 0.04 15.82
C LEU A 109 -3.56 0.49 15.96
N ASP A 110 -3.87 1.21 17.02
CA ASP A 110 -5.10 2.02 17.08
C ASP A 110 -5.01 3.09 15.99
N ALA A 111 -5.99 3.14 15.08
CA ALA A 111 -5.94 3.98 13.89
C ALA A 111 -5.90 5.48 14.20
N ARG A 112 -6.44 5.90 15.35
CA ARG A 112 -6.54 7.30 15.75
C ARG A 112 -5.32 7.79 16.51
N THR A 113 -4.78 6.96 17.40
CA THR A 113 -3.68 7.34 18.30
C THR A 113 -2.33 6.84 17.85
N LEU A 114 -2.29 5.88 16.93
CA LEU A 114 -1.12 5.11 16.49
C LEU A 114 -0.46 4.32 17.62
N ALA A 115 -1.13 4.17 18.76
CA ALA A 115 -0.65 3.32 19.84
C ALA A 115 -0.62 1.86 19.40
N LEU A 116 0.47 1.17 19.72
CA LEU A 116 0.59 -0.26 19.43
C LEU A 116 -0.42 -1.04 20.30
N VAL A 117 -1.35 -1.73 19.64
CA VAL A 117 -2.31 -2.63 20.28
C VAL A 117 -1.72 -4.05 20.39
N GLN A 118 -1.18 -4.56 19.28
CA GLN A 118 -0.57 -5.89 19.23
C GLN A 118 0.55 -5.95 18.20
N ARG A 119 1.57 -6.75 18.48
CA ARG A 119 2.63 -7.10 17.55
C ARG A 119 2.71 -8.60 17.35
N PHE A 120 2.62 -9.02 16.10
CA PHE A 120 2.81 -10.41 15.70
C PHE A 120 4.17 -10.62 15.03
N ARG A 121 4.68 -11.86 15.08
CA ARG A 121 5.88 -12.31 14.38
C ARG A 121 5.56 -13.57 13.59
N PRO A 122 4.88 -13.42 12.45
CA PRO A 122 4.34 -14.56 11.70
C PRO A 122 5.38 -15.34 10.91
N GLY A 123 6.57 -14.78 10.71
CA GLY A 123 7.61 -15.39 9.88
C GLY A 123 8.44 -14.37 9.10
N ASP A 124 9.16 -14.83 8.08
CA ASP A 124 10.08 -14.02 7.29
C ASP A 124 9.36 -13.22 6.20
N LYS A 125 9.64 -11.93 6.15
CA LYS A 125 9.17 -10.98 5.14
C LYS A 125 7.64 -10.85 5.02
N PRO A 126 6.90 -10.49 6.10
CA PRO A 126 5.51 -10.08 5.96
C PRO A 126 5.41 -8.87 5.03
N SER A 127 4.49 -8.90 4.07
CA SER A 127 4.51 -7.89 2.99
C SER A 127 3.17 -7.19 2.76
N HIS A 128 2.15 -7.84 2.25
CA HIS A 128 0.88 -7.19 1.90
C HIS A 128 -0.25 -7.63 2.84
N VAL A 129 -1.20 -6.73 3.04
CA VAL A 129 -2.28 -6.86 4.02
C VAL A 129 -3.63 -6.83 3.31
N ALA A 130 -4.56 -7.67 3.74
CA ALA A 130 -5.97 -7.61 3.37
C ALA A 130 -6.84 -7.89 4.60
N PHE A 131 -8.06 -7.34 4.63
CA PHE A 131 -9.01 -7.55 5.72
C PHE A 131 -10.23 -8.35 5.26
N SER A 132 -10.89 -9.04 6.21
CA SER A 132 -12.28 -9.44 6.03
C SER A 132 -13.18 -8.19 6.07
N PRO A 133 -14.35 -8.22 5.38
CA PRO A 133 -15.25 -7.05 5.33
C PRO A 133 -15.81 -6.62 6.68
N ASP A 134 -15.90 -7.56 7.62
CA ASP A 134 -16.36 -7.32 9.00
C ASP A 134 -15.26 -6.82 9.94
N SER A 135 -14.04 -6.60 9.43
CA SER A 135 -12.88 -6.15 10.20
C SER A 135 -12.40 -7.09 11.30
N ARG A 136 -12.89 -8.35 11.32
CA ARG A 136 -12.49 -9.32 12.36
C ARG A 136 -11.17 -9.99 12.06
N MET A 137 -10.89 -10.23 10.78
CA MET A 137 -9.70 -10.92 10.35
C MET A 137 -8.81 -10.02 9.52
N VAL A 138 -7.51 -10.12 9.73
CA VAL A 138 -6.50 -9.56 8.85
C VAL A 138 -5.60 -10.68 8.32
N TYR A 139 -5.29 -10.61 7.04
CA TYR A 139 -4.49 -11.58 6.32
C TYR A 139 -3.24 -10.90 5.77
N VAL A 140 -2.09 -11.52 5.99
CA VAL A 140 -0.80 -10.96 5.58
C VAL A 140 -0.01 -11.99 4.79
N THR A 141 0.49 -11.60 3.61
CA THR A 141 1.38 -12.46 2.84
C THR A 141 2.77 -12.48 3.46
N ILE A 142 3.34 -13.66 3.64
CA ILE A 142 4.67 -13.91 4.23
C ILE A 142 5.58 -14.43 3.12
N GLN A 143 6.29 -13.51 2.45
CA GLN A 143 7.05 -13.82 1.23
C GLN A 143 8.14 -14.86 1.46
N GLY A 144 8.89 -14.74 2.56
CA GLY A 144 9.99 -15.66 2.89
C GLY A 144 9.52 -17.08 3.19
N ASP A 145 8.35 -17.22 3.82
CA ASP A 145 7.79 -18.51 4.22
C ASP A 145 6.78 -19.07 3.21
N LYS A 146 6.58 -18.40 2.06
CA LYS A 146 5.66 -18.83 0.98
C LYS A 146 4.22 -18.99 1.45
N ALA A 147 3.78 -18.18 2.41
CA ALA A 147 2.55 -18.40 3.15
C ALA A 147 1.68 -17.12 3.25
N VAL A 148 0.45 -17.32 3.71
CA VAL A 148 -0.42 -16.28 4.29
C VAL A 148 -0.59 -16.59 5.77
N ALA A 149 -0.45 -15.58 6.62
CA ALA A 149 -0.81 -15.63 8.02
C ALA A 149 -2.12 -14.87 8.24
N ALA A 150 -3.00 -15.42 9.07
CA ALA A 150 -4.26 -14.81 9.48
C ALA A 150 -4.25 -14.48 10.96
N PHE A 151 -4.80 -13.32 11.31
CA PHE A 151 -4.91 -12.86 12.69
C PHE A 151 -6.34 -12.44 12.99
N ASP A 152 -6.85 -12.90 14.13
CA ASP A 152 -8.13 -12.48 14.66
C ASP A 152 -7.96 -11.19 15.49
N LEU A 153 -8.54 -10.10 15.00
CA LEU A 153 -8.46 -8.78 15.64
C LEU A 153 -9.42 -8.62 16.82
N THR A 154 -10.29 -9.59 17.07
CA THR A 154 -11.16 -9.61 18.26
C THR A 154 -10.40 -10.16 19.46
N THR A 155 -9.64 -11.24 19.24
CA THR A 155 -8.84 -11.90 20.28
C THR A 155 -7.37 -11.47 20.30
N MET A 156 -6.93 -10.74 19.29
CA MET A 156 -5.53 -10.34 19.06
C MET A 156 -4.58 -11.54 19.04
N THR A 157 -4.97 -12.61 18.35
CA THR A 157 -4.20 -13.84 18.22
C THR A 157 -3.96 -14.22 16.75
N GLN A 158 -2.87 -14.94 16.48
CA GLN A 158 -2.67 -15.57 15.18
C GLN A 158 -3.59 -16.79 15.07
N ALA A 159 -4.49 -16.76 14.08
CA ALA A 159 -5.46 -17.84 13.89
C ALA A 159 -4.85 -19.04 13.16
N TRP A 160 -4.13 -18.79 12.07
CA TRP A 160 -3.49 -19.83 11.27
C TRP A 160 -2.41 -19.25 10.32
N VAL A 161 -1.62 -20.17 9.77
CA VAL A 161 -0.69 -19.92 8.64
C VAL A 161 -0.96 -20.99 7.58
N GLN A 162 -0.99 -20.60 6.29
CA GLN A 162 -1.24 -21.48 5.16
C GLN A 162 -0.23 -21.23 4.05
N GLU A 163 0.45 -22.29 3.59
CA GLU A 163 1.35 -22.22 2.43
C GLU A 163 0.52 -21.96 1.16
N VAL A 164 1.01 -21.02 0.31
CA VAL A 164 0.31 -20.59 -0.92
C VAL A 164 1.20 -20.57 -2.16
N GLY A 165 2.52 -20.68 -1.99
CA GLY A 165 3.51 -20.65 -3.07
C GLY A 165 4.60 -19.59 -2.89
N PRO A 166 5.63 -19.59 -3.76
CA PRO A 166 6.83 -18.79 -3.57
C PRO A 166 6.57 -17.28 -3.73
N GLU A 167 7.06 -16.50 -2.77
CA GLU A 167 6.99 -15.04 -2.75
C GLU A 167 5.55 -14.49 -2.97
N PRO A 168 4.55 -14.86 -2.14
CA PRO A 168 3.22 -14.28 -2.26
C PRO A 168 3.30 -12.76 -2.05
N ALA A 169 2.60 -12.00 -2.90
CA ALA A 169 2.65 -10.54 -2.91
C ALA A 169 1.28 -9.91 -2.68
N GLY A 170 0.81 -9.05 -3.58
CA GLY A 170 -0.45 -8.33 -3.42
C GLY A 170 -1.62 -9.26 -3.19
N ILE A 171 -2.37 -9.02 -2.12
CA ILE A 171 -3.50 -9.84 -1.65
C ILE A 171 -4.75 -8.98 -1.53
N ILE A 172 -5.89 -9.51 -1.94
CA ILE A 172 -7.21 -8.88 -1.73
C ILE A 172 -8.21 -9.88 -1.16
N TRP A 173 -9.19 -9.34 -0.43
CA TRP A 173 -10.43 -10.05 -0.16
C TRP A 173 -11.41 -9.87 -1.32
N HIS A 174 -11.93 -10.95 -1.85
CA HIS A 174 -12.88 -10.91 -2.95
C HIS A 174 -13.92 -12.04 -2.84
N ARG A 175 -15.19 -11.67 -2.67
CA ARG A 175 -16.33 -12.61 -2.66
C ARG A 175 -16.12 -13.85 -1.78
N GLY A 176 -15.74 -13.62 -0.52
CA GLY A 176 -15.58 -14.70 0.47
C GLY A 176 -14.25 -15.46 0.40
N ARG A 177 -13.32 -15.05 -0.45
CA ARG A 177 -11.99 -15.67 -0.57
C ARG A 177 -10.89 -14.62 -0.69
N LEU A 178 -9.67 -15.03 -0.45
CA LEU A 178 -8.48 -14.24 -0.74
C LEU A 178 -7.99 -14.55 -2.16
N ILE A 179 -7.52 -13.53 -2.88
CA ILE A 179 -6.84 -13.68 -4.16
C ILE A 179 -5.49 -12.99 -4.04
N MET A 180 -4.42 -13.64 -4.51
CA MET A 180 -3.07 -13.07 -4.42
C MET A 180 -2.18 -13.46 -5.58
N GLY A 181 -1.23 -12.58 -5.89
CA GLY A 181 -0.16 -12.86 -6.84
C GLY A 181 0.94 -13.69 -6.20
N ILE A 182 1.44 -14.69 -6.91
CA ILE A 182 2.61 -15.46 -6.51
C ILE A 182 3.81 -14.96 -7.32
N MET A 183 4.53 -13.99 -6.75
CA MET A 183 5.57 -13.23 -7.46
C MET A 183 6.74 -14.11 -7.90
N GLY A 184 7.07 -15.14 -7.12
CA GLY A 184 8.07 -16.16 -7.49
C GLY A 184 7.59 -17.13 -8.57
N SER A 185 6.44 -16.88 -9.21
CA SER A 185 5.88 -17.73 -10.24
C SER A 185 5.19 -16.92 -11.37
N THR A 186 4.25 -17.56 -12.09
CA THR A 186 3.53 -16.95 -13.22
C THR A 186 2.04 -16.79 -12.98
N HIS A 187 1.53 -17.16 -11.82
CA HIS A 187 0.10 -17.30 -11.58
C HIS A 187 -0.38 -16.59 -10.33
N PHE A 188 -1.69 -16.40 -10.26
CA PHE A 188 -2.45 -15.98 -9.09
C PHE A 188 -3.14 -17.20 -8.50
N VAL A 189 -3.37 -17.18 -7.19
CA VAL A 189 -4.10 -18.22 -6.47
C VAL A 189 -5.26 -17.62 -5.70
N THR A 190 -6.25 -18.45 -5.41
CA THR A 190 -7.28 -18.18 -4.40
C THR A 190 -6.99 -18.99 -3.16
N LEU A 191 -7.34 -18.45 -2.00
CA LEU A 191 -7.32 -19.13 -0.70
C LEU A 191 -8.68 -18.93 -0.04
N ASP A 192 -9.34 -20.02 0.25
CA ASP A 192 -10.54 -20.01 1.09
C ASP A 192 -10.12 -19.84 2.55
N PRO A 193 -10.55 -18.80 3.27
CA PRO A 193 -10.07 -18.51 4.61
C PRO A 193 -10.64 -19.48 5.68
N GLU A 194 -11.74 -20.18 5.41
CA GLU A 194 -12.37 -21.12 6.34
C GLU A 194 -11.78 -22.52 6.18
N THR A 195 -11.75 -23.02 4.95
CA THR A 195 -11.23 -24.38 4.67
C THR A 195 -9.73 -24.40 4.50
N ARG A 196 -9.09 -23.26 4.23
CA ARG A 196 -7.67 -23.08 3.89
C ARG A 196 -7.27 -23.77 2.58
N GLU A 197 -8.25 -24.06 1.73
CA GLU A 197 -7.99 -24.63 0.42
C GLU A 197 -7.37 -23.59 -0.51
N VAL A 198 -6.24 -23.92 -1.14
CA VAL A 198 -5.54 -23.10 -2.12
C VAL A 198 -5.81 -23.65 -3.51
N LYS A 199 -6.28 -22.81 -4.43
CA LYS A 199 -6.55 -23.18 -5.82
C LYS A 199 -5.87 -22.22 -6.79
N PRO A 200 -5.35 -22.69 -7.94
CA PRO A 200 -4.96 -21.81 -9.04
C PRO A 200 -6.16 -20.94 -9.46
N ALA A 201 -5.92 -19.63 -9.64
CA ALA A 201 -6.93 -18.71 -10.16
C ALA A 201 -6.74 -18.49 -11.68
N PHE A 202 -5.61 -17.91 -12.07
CA PHE A 202 -5.25 -17.68 -13.45
C PHE A 202 -3.74 -17.49 -13.61
N THR A 203 -3.25 -17.64 -14.86
CA THR A 203 -1.86 -17.37 -15.20
C THR A 203 -1.76 -16.05 -15.96
N LEU A 204 -0.79 -15.21 -15.57
CA LEU A 204 -0.56 -13.92 -16.23
C LEU A 204 0.87 -13.78 -16.78
N GLY A 205 1.86 -14.30 -16.07
CA GLY A 205 3.26 -14.21 -16.45
C GLY A 205 4.18 -14.08 -15.25
N ARG A 206 5.49 -14.16 -15.47
CA ARG A 206 6.51 -14.10 -14.41
C ARG A 206 6.42 -12.80 -13.61
N GLY A 207 6.59 -12.91 -12.30
CA GLY A 207 6.43 -11.79 -11.40
C GLY A 207 4.97 -11.38 -11.21
N ALA A 208 4.04 -12.35 -11.15
CA ALA A 208 2.62 -12.12 -10.80
C ALA A 208 2.55 -11.38 -9.46
N HIS A 209 2.10 -10.11 -9.46
CA HIS A 209 2.39 -9.23 -8.34
C HIS A 209 1.14 -8.75 -7.60
N THR A 210 0.41 -7.80 -8.15
CA THR A 210 -0.73 -7.16 -7.48
C THR A 210 -2.03 -7.38 -8.25
N ILE A 211 -3.14 -7.29 -7.54
CA ILE A 211 -4.49 -7.36 -8.10
C ILE A 211 -5.35 -6.30 -7.40
N TYR A 212 -6.18 -5.60 -8.18
CA TYR A 212 -7.01 -4.48 -7.73
C TYR A 212 -8.43 -4.61 -8.29
N PRO A 213 -9.46 -4.42 -7.48
CA PRO A 213 -10.82 -4.27 -8.00
C PRO A 213 -10.98 -2.93 -8.72
N ALA A 214 -11.62 -2.94 -9.88
CA ALA A 214 -12.07 -1.71 -10.51
C ALA A 214 -13.11 -1.00 -9.63
N PRO A 215 -13.14 0.35 -9.59
CA PRO A 215 -14.08 1.09 -8.75
C PRO A 215 -15.56 0.79 -9.05
N ASN A 216 -15.86 0.42 -10.29
CA ASN A 216 -17.22 0.05 -10.72
C ASN A 216 -17.59 -1.41 -10.43
N GLY A 217 -16.68 -2.21 -9.85
CA GLY A 217 -16.87 -3.63 -9.52
C GLY A 217 -17.00 -4.58 -10.72
N ARG A 218 -16.79 -4.11 -11.96
CA ARG A 218 -17.00 -4.91 -13.19
C ARG A 218 -15.79 -5.69 -13.64
N ALA A 219 -14.61 -5.42 -13.06
CA ALA A 219 -13.36 -6.09 -13.38
C ALA A 219 -12.43 -6.14 -12.16
N LEU A 220 -11.47 -7.05 -12.20
CA LEU A 220 -10.23 -6.96 -11.43
C LEU A 220 -9.09 -6.71 -12.40
N TYR A 221 -8.07 -5.97 -11.97
CA TYR A 221 -6.86 -5.73 -12.76
C TYR A 221 -5.65 -6.29 -12.03
N ALA A 222 -4.88 -7.13 -12.75
CA ALA A 222 -3.72 -7.80 -12.19
C ALA A 222 -2.46 -7.46 -12.98
N THR A 223 -1.31 -7.36 -12.28
CA THR A 223 -0.03 -7.03 -12.87
C THR A 223 0.96 -8.20 -12.84
N SER A 224 1.80 -8.27 -13.86
CA SER A 224 2.99 -9.13 -13.91
C SER A 224 4.20 -8.26 -14.25
N ARG A 225 5.07 -8.07 -13.26
CA ARG A 225 6.22 -7.15 -13.40
C ARG A 225 7.23 -7.61 -14.44
N VAL A 226 7.64 -8.88 -14.38
CA VAL A 226 8.75 -9.41 -15.18
C VAL A 226 8.35 -9.54 -16.65
N ASP A 227 7.15 -10.03 -16.91
CA ASP A 227 6.65 -10.18 -18.29
C ASP A 227 5.91 -8.92 -18.78
N SER A 228 5.92 -7.85 -17.96
CA SER A 228 5.39 -6.52 -18.32
C SER A 228 3.94 -6.56 -18.80
N ARG A 229 3.06 -7.22 -18.04
CA ARG A 229 1.65 -7.42 -18.40
C ARG A 229 0.71 -6.79 -17.38
N LEU A 230 -0.37 -6.22 -17.90
CA LEU A 230 -1.59 -5.89 -17.16
C LEU A 230 -2.71 -6.75 -17.73
N ALA A 231 -3.53 -7.34 -16.86
CA ALA A 231 -4.69 -8.12 -17.28
C ALA A 231 -5.98 -7.58 -16.68
N GLU A 232 -7.05 -7.62 -17.48
CA GLU A 232 -8.43 -7.51 -17.03
C GLU A 232 -8.99 -8.90 -16.74
N ILE A 233 -9.54 -9.07 -15.54
CA ILE A 233 -10.03 -10.34 -15.02
C ILE A 233 -11.53 -10.22 -14.73
N ASP A 234 -12.29 -11.23 -15.14
CA ASP A 234 -13.68 -11.35 -14.75
C ASP A 234 -13.80 -11.49 -13.23
N PRO A 235 -14.57 -10.65 -12.53
CA PRO A 235 -14.61 -10.67 -11.06
C PRO A 235 -15.40 -11.86 -10.49
N GLU A 236 -16.17 -12.58 -11.31
CA GLU A 236 -16.97 -13.74 -10.87
C GLU A 236 -16.27 -15.06 -11.15
N THR A 237 -15.81 -15.22 -12.40
CA THR A 237 -15.22 -16.46 -12.88
C THR A 237 -13.71 -16.52 -12.73
N LEU A 238 -13.04 -15.37 -12.52
CA LEU A 238 -11.60 -15.17 -12.54
C LEU A 238 -10.96 -15.49 -13.90
N ALA A 239 -11.75 -15.51 -14.97
CA ALA A 239 -11.23 -15.66 -16.33
C ALA A 239 -10.50 -14.40 -16.79
N VAL A 240 -9.37 -14.56 -17.44
CA VAL A 240 -8.63 -13.45 -18.08
C VAL A 240 -9.43 -13.01 -19.31
N ARG A 241 -9.94 -11.78 -19.29
CA ARG A 241 -10.70 -11.19 -20.39
C ARG A 241 -9.79 -10.54 -21.43
N ARG A 242 -8.75 -9.88 -20.96
CA ARG A 242 -7.83 -9.10 -21.79
C ARG A 242 -6.45 -9.01 -21.15
N VAL A 243 -5.41 -8.90 -21.98
CA VAL A 243 -4.03 -8.65 -21.54
C VAL A 243 -3.42 -7.53 -22.39
N TRP A 244 -2.82 -6.55 -21.71
CA TRP A 244 -1.98 -5.53 -22.33
C TRP A 244 -0.51 -5.82 -22.00
N ASN A 245 0.34 -5.71 -23.03
CA ASN A 245 1.79 -5.77 -22.85
C ASN A 245 2.29 -4.34 -22.65
N ILE A 246 2.63 -3.97 -21.43
CA ILE A 246 3.03 -2.60 -21.04
C ILE A 246 4.49 -2.63 -20.58
N PRO A 247 5.45 -2.30 -21.47
CA PRO A 247 6.88 -2.33 -21.13
C PRO A 247 7.22 -1.44 -19.94
N GLY A 248 8.10 -1.92 -19.07
CA GLY A 248 8.58 -1.16 -17.92
C GLY A 248 8.20 -1.74 -16.55
N GLY A 249 7.55 -2.90 -16.53
CA GLY A 249 7.19 -3.61 -15.31
C GLY A 249 6.05 -2.93 -14.55
N PRO A 250 4.78 -3.06 -15.02
CA PRO A 250 3.61 -2.51 -14.33
C PRO A 250 3.52 -3.09 -12.92
N ASP A 251 3.29 -2.21 -11.96
CA ASP A 251 3.43 -2.54 -10.54
C ASP A 251 2.17 -2.22 -9.74
N CYS A 252 2.07 -1.06 -9.12
CA CYS A 252 0.88 -0.64 -8.39
C CYS A 252 -0.07 0.14 -9.30
N LEU A 253 -1.37 0.02 -9.00
CA LEU A 253 -2.45 0.67 -9.75
C LEU A 253 -3.21 1.66 -8.89
N SER A 254 -3.75 2.67 -9.54
CA SER A 254 -4.76 3.59 -9.03
C SER A 254 -5.75 3.91 -10.15
N PHE A 255 -6.95 4.36 -9.78
CA PHE A 255 -7.98 4.67 -10.77
C PHE A 255 -8.44 6.11 -10.61
N ASP A 256 -8.78 6.73 -11.73
CA ASP A 256 -9.44 8.04 -11.68
C ASP A 256 -10.98 7.91 -11.76
N PRO A 257 -11.73 9.00 -11.58
CA PRO A 257 -13.19 8.99 -11.64
C PRO A 257 -13.76 8.55 -12.99
N GLN A 258 -12.98 8.63 -14.06
CA GLN A 258 -13.36 8.17 -15.40
C GLN A 258 -13.08 6.68 -15.61
N GLY A 259 -12.44 6.02 -14.62
CA GLY A 259 -12.08 4.60 -14.66
C GLY A 259 -10.79 4.31 -15.42
N ARG A 260 -10.00 5.35 -15.79
CA ARG A 260 -8.67 5.14 -16.35
C ARG A 260 -7.74 4.56 -15.29
N ILE A 261 -6.84 3.70 -15.73
CA ILE A 261 -5.87 3.01 -14.88
C ILE A 261 -4.57 3.77 -14.90
N TRP A 262 -4.17 4.28 -13.74
CA TRP A 262 -2.89 4.88 -13.49
C TRP A 262 -1.98 3.83 -12.87
N MET A 263 -0.82 3.56 -13.47
CA MET A 263 0.07 2.50 -13.02
C MET A 263 1.52 2.95 -12.98
N THR A 264 2.25 2.48 -11.99
CA THR A 264 3.70 2.66 -11.94
C THR A 264 4.40 1.64 -12.83
N LEU A 265 5.46 2.08 -13.52
CA LEU A 265 6.34 1.24 -14.33
C LEU A 265 7.69 1.13 -13.64
N ARG A 266 7.87 0.06 -12.87
CA ARG A 266 8.94 -0.13 -11.89
C ARG A 266 10.34 0.16 -12.41
N TRP A 267 10.60 -0.19 -13.68
CA TRP A 267 11.95 -0.16 -14.26
C TRP A 267 12.18 0.96 -15.27
N SER A 268 11.14 1.71 -15.65
CA SER A 268 11.22 2.73 -16.71
C SER A 268 11.20 4.18 -16.21
N ARG A 269 11.19 4.42 -14.89
CA ARG A 269 11.07 5.77 -14.30
C ARG A 269 9.86 6.53 -14.84
N SER A 270 8.75 5.84 -14.98
CA SER A 270 7.54 6.38 -15.57
C SER A 270 6.30 5.83 -14.87
N ILE A 271 5.21 6.51 -15.08
CA ILE A 271 3.86 5.96 -14.92
C ILE A 271 3.25 5.74 -16.30
N ALA A 272 2.22 4.91 -16.38
CA ALA A 272 1.35 4.80 -17.55
C ALA A 272 -0.09 5.10 -17.16
N VAL A 273 -0.85 5.67 -18.09
CA VAL A 273 -2.28 5.94 -17.95
C VAL A 273 -2.99 5.27 -19.10
N LEU A 274 -3.83 4.30 -18.78
CA LEU A 274 -4.57 3.46 -19.73
C LEU A 274 -6.07 3.71 -19.56
N ASP A 275 -6.75 3.99 -20.68
CA ASP A 275 -8.19 3.82 -20.75
C ASP A 275 -8.49 2.34 -21.03
N PRO A 276 -9.21 1.62 -20.13
CA PRO A 276 -9.49 0.19 -20.35
C PRO A 276 -10.30 -0.11 -21.61
N ALA A 277 -11.06 0.86 -22.11
CA ALA A 277 -11.78 0.72 -23.38
C ALA A 277 -10.85 0.82 -24.61
N GLY A 278 -9.65 1.40 -24.41
CA GLY A 278 -8.64 1.58 -25.46
C GLY A 278 -7.61 0.45 -25.54
N GLU A 279 -6.69 0.64 -26.48
CA GLU A 279 -5.55 -0.28 -26.68
C GLU A 279 -4.21 0.40 -26.39
N THR A 280 -4.21 1.72 -26.26
CA THR A 280 -3.04 2.55 -26.08
C THR A 280 -3.01 3.16 -24.69
N TRP A 281 -1.81 3.47 -24.23
CA TRP A 281 -1.59 4.19 -22.99
C TRP A 281 -0.62 5.34 -23.21
N GLU A 282 -0.73 6.33 -22.36
CA GLU A 282 0.18 7.45 -22.31
C GLU A 282 1.14 7.28 -21.12
N THR A 283 2.34 7.86 -21.22
CA THR A 283 3.33 7.77 -20.15
C THR A 283 3.77 9.16 -19.67
N ALA A 284 4.10 9.26 -18.38
CA ALA A 284 4.74 10.44 -17.81
C ALA A 284 5.98 10.03 -17.00
N ARG A 285 7.03 10.85 -17.04
CA ARG A 285 8.27 10.58 -16.30
C ARG A 285 8.12 10.96 -14.84
N VAL A 286 8.71 10.10 -13.99
CA VAL A 286 8.80 10.29 -12.53
C VAL A 286 10.23 9.92 -12.07
N GLY A 287 10.43 9.69 -10.79
CA GLY A 287 11.72 9.23 -10.26
C GLY A 287 12.00 7.74 -10.52
N ARG A 288 13.12 7.26 -9.98
CA ARG A 288 13.58 5.88 -10.15
C ARG A 288 12.79 4.90 -9.30
N SER A 289 12.54 3.72 -9.89
CA SER A 289 11.84 2.60 -9.24
C SER A 289 10.51 3.05 -8.63
N PRO A 290 9.60 3.65 -9.43
CA PRO A 290 8.29 4.05 -8.94
C PRO A 290 7.52 2.82 -8.48
N HIS A 291 6.85 2.91 -7.31
CA HIS A 291 6.13 1.79 -6.71
C HIS A 291 4.69 2.18 -6.36
N GLY A 292 4.44 2.68 -5.15
CA GLY A 292 3.10 3.13 -4.78
C GLY A 292 2.60 4.28 -5.66
N ILE A 293 1.30 4.25 -6.00
CA ILE A 293 0.61 5.30 -6.75
C ILE A 293 -0.75 5.56 -6.14
N PHE A 294 -1.15 6.81 -6.03
CA PHE A 294 -2.45 7.22 -5.50
C PHE A 294 -3.01 8.38 -6.31
N PHE A 295 -4.23 8.22 -6.83
CA PHE A 295 -4.98 9.27 -7.50
C PHE A 295 -5.89 9.98 -6.49
N LYS A 296 -5.71 11.28 -6.29
CA LYS A 296 -6.56 12.13 -5.46
C LYS A 296 -7.47 12.97 -6.34
N SER A 297 -8.75 12.63 -6.37
CA SER A 297 -9.75 13.51 -6.96
C SER A 297 -10.04 14.69 -6.04
N MET A 298 -10.10 15.88 -6.62
CA MET A 298 -10.46 17.12 -5.93
C MET A 298 -11.93 17.47 -6.10
N GLN A 299 -12.69 16.69 -6.87
CA GLN A 299 -14.13 16.87 -7.05
C GLN A 299 -14.85 16.37 -5.79
N GLN A 300 -15.77 17.20 -5.25
CA GLN A 300 -16.57 16.80 -4.09
C GLN A 300 -17.42 15.56 -4.40
N GLY A 301 -17.32 14.54 -3.57
CA GLY A 301 -18.06 13.27 -3.71
C GLY A 301 -17.40 12.20 -4.58
N ALA A 302 -16.27 12.49 -5.23
CA ALA A 302 -15.52 11.55 -6.03
C ALA A 302 -14.32 10.93 -5.27
N ASP A 303 -14.35 10.93 -3.94
CA ASP A 303 -13.39 10.17 -3.14
C ASP A 303 -13.68 8.68 -3.32
N PHE A 304 -13.19 8.16 -4.43
CA PHE A 304 -12.89 6.74 -4.52
C PHE A 304 -11.70 6.54 -3.58
N ALA A 305 -11.99 6.36 -2.30
CA ALA A 305 -11.02 5.80 -1.39
C ALA A 305 -10.56 4.51 -2.04
N LEU A 306 -9.43 4.57 -2.71
CA LEU A 306 -8.73 3.39 -3.13
C LEU A 306 -8.31 2.72 -1.85
N ALA A 307 -9.16 1.85 -1.51
CA ALA A 307 -8.77 0.68 -0.83
C ALA A 307 -7.47 0.20 -1.45
N GLY A 308 -6.43 0.10 -0.66
CA GLY A 308 -5.36 -0.83 -0.94
C GLY A 308 -5.99 -2.17 -1.34
N PRO A 309 -5.23 -3.17 -1.83
CA PRO A 309 -5.80 -4.43 -2.31
C PRO A 309 -6.60 -5.16 -1.22
N GLY A 310 -7.77 -4.71 -0.86
CA GLY A 310 -8.58 -5.27 0.22
C GLY A 310 -9.91 -4.61 0.50
N ALA A 311 -10.17 -3.37 0.09
CA ALA A 311 -11.44 -2.74 0.40
C ALA A 311 -12.52 -3.05 -0.62
N VAL A 312 -13.58 -3.61 -0.13
CA VAL A 312 -14.83 -3.88 -0.85
C VAL A 312 -15.59 -2.57 -1.00
N SER A 313 -15.88 -2.18 -2.24
CA SER A 313 -16.89 -1.17 -2.56
C SER A 313 -18.25 -1.66 -2.02
N GLY A 314 -18.69 -1.06 -0.94
CA GLY A 314 -20.03 -1.34 -0.42
C GLY A 314 -20.18 -0.87 1.03
N THR A 315 -20.94 0.21 1.19
CA THR A 315 -21.36 0.86 2.44
C THR A 315 -20.33 1.75 3.12
N ARG A 316 -20.49 3.07 2.94
CA ARG A 316 -19.94 4.08 3.84
C ARG A 316 -20.23 3.69 5.28
N PRO A 317 -19.23 3.56 6.16
CA PRO A 317 -19.51 3.65 7.58
C PRO A 317 -20.00 5.08 7.83
N LEU A 318 -21.20 5.22 8.37
CA LEU A 318 -21.70 6.48 8.93
C LEU A 318 -20.78 6.83 10.12
N PHE A 319 -19.80 7.69 9.90
CA PHE A 319 -19.07 8.32 10.97
C PHE A 319 -20.03 9.33 11.62
N VAL A 320 -20.57 8.97 12.77
CA VAL A 320 -21.29 9.92 13.62
C VAL A 320 -20.21 10.70 14.39
N PRO A 321 -20.07 12.02 14.18
CA PRO A 321 -19.16 12.82 15.00
C PRO A 321 -19.64 12.81 16.44
N ILE A 322 -18.79 12.39 17.38
CA ILE A 322 -19.05 12.58 18.80
C ILE A 322 -18.87 14.07 19.10
N PRO A 323 -19.86 14.76 19.68
CA PRO A 323 -19.73 16.20 19.99
C PRO A 323 -18.65 16.44 21.03
N GLY A 324 -17.78 17.35 20.71
CA GLY A 324 -16.83 18.16 21.44
C GLY A 324 -16.47 17.81 22.88
N ARG A 325 -15.21 17.39 23.03
CA ARG A 325 -14.43 17.69 24.25
C ARG A 325 -13.34 18.67 23.83
N PRO A 326 -13.13 19.79 24.55
CA PRO A 326 -12.07 20.75 24.21
C PRO A 326 -10.70 20.10 24.41
N ALA A 327 -9.79 20.35 23.47
CA ALA A 327 -8.42 19.89 23.50
C ALA A 327 -7.71 20.40 24.76
N GLN A 328 -7.32 19.51 25.65
CA GLN A 328 -6.33 19.80 26.69
C GLN A 328 -4.95 19.66 26.06
N ALA A 329 -4.14 20.70 26.18
CA ALA A 329 -2.75 20.71 25.79
C ALA A 329 -1.97 19.59 26.52
N PRO A 330 -1.07 18.89 25.85
CA PRO A 330 -0.26 17.85 26.48
C PRO A 330 0.72 18.50 27.50
N PRO A 331 1.01 17.81 28.64
CA PRO A 331 2.02 18.27 29.56
C PRO A 331 3.41 18.20 28.92
N ALA A 332 4.27 19.17 29.25
CA ALA A 332 5.64 19.23 28.79
C ALA A 332 6.43 17.95 29.16
N PRO A 333 7.31 17.42 28.30
CA PRO A 333 8.09 16.23 28.62
C PRO A 333 9.07 16.53 29.77
N ALA A 334 9.02 15.67 30.78
CA ALA A 334 10.02 15.63 31.84
C ALA A 334 11.39 15.25 31.27
N GLY A 335 12.42 15.98 31.59
CA GLY A 335 13.77 15.84 31.09
C GLY A 335 14.32 14.41 31.31
N LEU A 336 14.63 13.73 30.20
CA LEU A 336 15.42 12.52 30.22
C LEU A 336 16.90 12.89 30.30
N VAL A 337 17.53 12.53 31.41
CA VAL A 337 18.98 12.56 31.59
C VAL A 337 19.53 11.41 30.69
N PRO A 338 20.46 11.65 29.76
CA PRO A 338 21.03 10.59 28.96
C PRO A 338 21.90 9.66 29.81
N ALA A 339 21.65 8.36 29.68
CA ALA A 339 22.50 7.32 30.29
C ALA A 339 23.91 7.34 29.67
N PRO A 340 24.97 7.05 30.46
CA PRO A 340 26.33 7.05 29.98
C PRO A 340 26.57 5.92 28.94
N ILE A 341 27.25 6.27 27.86
CA ILE A 341 27.66 5.37 26.80
C ILE A 341 28.71 4.39 27.34
N PRO A 342 28.54 3.08 27.23
CA PRO A 342 29.58 2.13 27.62
C PRO A 342 30.78 2.22 26.66
N PRO A 343 32.03 2.01 27.14
CA PRO A 343 33.21 2.10 26.31
C PRO A 343 33.26 0.95 25.28
N SER A 344 33.68 1.31 24.07
CA SER A 344 33.87 0.38 22.95
C SER A 344 34.90 -0.69 23.32
N PRO A 345 34.69 -1.97 22.92
CA PRO A 345 35.69 -3.01 23.14
C PRO A 345 36.96 -2.76 22.30
N VAL A 346 38.09 -2.75 22.95
CA VAL A 346 39.41 -2.68 22.32
C VAL A 346 39.69 -4.03 21.64
N LEU A 347 39.83 -3.99 20.31
CA LEU A 347 40.30 -5.15 19.55
C LEU A 347 41.77 -5.42 19.83
N PRO A 348 42.19 -6.70 20.09
CA PRO A 348 43.59 -7.03 20.27
C PRO A 348 44.37 -6.89 18.96
N ALA A 349 45.50 -6.21 19.04
CA ALA A 349 46.50 -6.11 17.99
C ALA A 349 47.26 -7.46 17.86
N ALA A 350 46.89 -8.23 16.82
CA ALA A 350 47.75 -9.30 16.33
C ALA A 350 47.37 -9.64 14.89
N LEU A 351 48.20 -9.13 13.98
CA LEU A 351 48.67 -9.80 12.77
C LEU A 351 49.29 -8.77 11.79
N ARG A 352 50.46 -8.29 12.17
CA ARG A 352 51.41 -7.72 11.18
C ARG A 352 52.03 -8.89 10.42
N ARG A 353 51.79 -8.96 9.12
CA ARG A 353 52.64 -9.73 8.21
C ARG A 353 53.72 -8.81 7.66
N THR A 354 54.94 -9.17 7.81
CA THR A 354 56.16 -8.72 7.10
C THR A 354 56.76 -9.90 6.38
N PRO A 355 57.63 -9.70 5.42
CA PRO A 355 57.59 -8.89 4.21
C PRO A 355 57.17 -9.70 2.97
#